data_91c5b4a445cdea1427981fc47f24c368
#
_entry.id   91c5b4a445cdea1427981fc47f24c368
#
_cell.length_a   1.000
_cell.length_b   1.000
_cell.length_c   1.000
_cell.angle_alpha   90.00
_cell.angle_beta   90.00
_cell.angle_gamma   90.00
#
_symmetry.space_group_name_H-M   'P 1'
#
loop_
_entity.id
_entity.type
_entity.pdbx_description
1 polymer ?
#
loop_
_entity_poly.entity_id
_entity_poly.type
_entity_poly.pdbx_seq_one_letter_code
_entity_poly.pdbx_strand_id
1 'polypeptide(L)'
;MFGACTTTLPQPSAADDWHDVPLPGKRRTAYRWELMPEGRVLTAHADGSASMYRKRVARPADTLRDVEFSWMAQALPEGGDVSDASSGDSAARVLFAFGGDHARLSARSQMMFDLARTLTGEEPPFATLAYVWDTSAPVGRVITHPR
;
A
#
# COMPACT_ATOMS: atom_id res chain seq x y z
N MET A 1 20.83 42.01 17.23
CA MET A 1 19.90 41.01 17.78
C MET A 1 19.43 40.13 16.62
N PHE A 2 20.01 38.95 16.47
CA PHE A 2 19.58 37.98 15.42
C PHE A 2 18.63 37.01 16.08
N GLY A 3 17.34 37.10 15.73
CA GLY A 3 16.35 36.15 16.16
C GLY A 3 16.54 34.81 15.39
N ALA A 4 16.95 33.78 16.08
CA ALA A 4 16.96 32.42 15.53
C ALA A 4 15.51 31.95 15.35
N CYS A 5 15.02 31.86 14.10
CA CYS A 5 13.83 31.13 13.77
C CYS A 5 14.11 29.64 13.99
N THR A 6 13.71 29.12 15.13
CA THR A 6 13.71 27.69 15.38
C THR A 6 12.50 27.10 14.64
N THR A 7 12.72 26.59 13.44
CA THR A 7 11.73 25.78 12.75
C THR A 7 11.60 24.48 13.51
N THR A 8 10.60 24.39 14.36
CA THR A 8 10.23 23.13 15.04
C THR A 8 9.68 22.20 13.96
N LEU A 9 10.48 21.23 13.56
CA LEU A 9 9.98 20.11 12.76
C LEU A 9 8.80 19.46 13.51
N PRO A 10 7.71 19.15 12.84
CA PRO A 10 6.59 18.48 13.48
C PRO A 10 7.09 17.18 14.09
N GLN A 11 6.99 17.08 15.40
CA GLN A 11 7.26 15.83 16.12
C GLN A 11 6.28 14.76 15.58
N PRO A 12 6.73 13.53 15.35
CA PRO A 12 5.82 12.45 14.98
C PRO A 12 4.77 12.34 16.08
N SER A 13 3.51 12.57 15.73
CA SER A 13 2.41 12.32 16.64
C SER A 13 2.44 10.84 17.04
N ALA A 14 2.17 10.53 18.29
CA ALA A 14 2.21 9.21 18.90
C ALA A 14 1.20 8.19 18.29
N ALA A 15 0.59 8.50 17.17
CA ALA A 15 -0.40 7.70 16.46
C ALA A 15 0.00 7.52 14.99
N ASP A 16 1.21 7.07 14.73
CA ASP A 16 1.52 6.45 13.45
C ASP A 16 0.96 5.03 13.49
N ASP A 17 -0.35 4.90 13.17
CA ASP A 17 -1.09 3.63 13.11
C ASP A 17 -0.59 2.70 11.98
N TRP A 18 0.61 2.91 11.51
CA TRP A 18 1.27 2.06 10.55
C TRP A 18 1.73 0.76 11.20
N HIS A 19 1.35 -0.37 10.62
CA HIS A 19 1.74 -1.68 11.11
C HIS A 19 2.04 -2.67 9.99
N ASP A 20 2.94 -3.60 10.27
CA ASP A 20 3.29 -4.70 9.38
C ASP A 20 2.22 -5.79 9.44
N VAL A 21 1.69 -6.17 8.26
CA VAL A 21 0.71 -7.23 8.10
C VAL A 21 1.32 -8.35 7.27
N PRO A 22 1.51 -9.53 7.85
CA PRO A 22 2.06 -10.67 7.14
C PRO A 22 1.11 -11.16 6.04
N LEU A 23 1.68 -11.63 4.96
CA LEU A 23 0.93 -12.37 3.94
C LEU A 23 1.03 -13.88 4.21
N PRO A 24 -0.06 -14.64 4.06
CA PRO A 24 -0.05 -16.09 4.29
C PRO A 24 1.03 -16.79 3.46
N GLY A 25 1.84 -17.61 4.12
CA GLY A 25 2.90 -18.39 3.47
C GLY A 25 4.10 -17.58 2.97
N LYS A 26 4.19 -16.28 3.30
CA LYS A 26 5.33 -15.45 2.92
C LYS A 26 6.15 -15.03 4.14
N ARG A 27 7.47 -14.92 3.95
CA ARG A 27 8.36 -14.27 4.92
C ARG A 27 8.03 -12.78 4.96
N ARG A 28 8.25 -12.15 6.11
CA ARG A 28 8.03 -10.70 6.26
C ARG A 28 9.15 -9.89 5.62
N THR A 29 8.78 -8.81 4.95
CA THR A 29 9.67 -7.75 4.51
C THR A 29 10.16 -6.94 5.72
N ALA A 30 11.40 -6.54 5.75
CA ALA A 30 11.93 -5.68 6.80
C ALA A 30 11.59 -4.21 6.48
N TYR A 31 10.77 -3.61 7.33
CA TYR A 31 10.40 -2.19 7.23
C TYR A 31 11.09 -1.37 8.31
N ARG A 32 11.56 -0.17 7.94
CA ARG A 32 12.15 0.78 8.88
C ARG A 32 11.77 2.20 8.51
N TRP A 33 11.50 3.04 9.53
CA TRP A 33 11.39 4.47 9.35
C TRP A 33 12.76 5.12 9.55
N GLU A 34 13.20 5.87 8.56
CA GLU A 34 14.49 6.56 8.57
C GLU A 34 14.27 8.06 8.37
N LEU A 35 15.09 8.88 9.02
CA LEU A 35 15.09 10.32 8.83
C LEU A 35 16.14 10.65 7.78
N MET A 36 15.71 11.16 6.65
CA MET A 36 16.55 11.59 5.55
C MET A 36 16.47 13.11 5.36
N PRO A 37 17.35 13.73 4.56
CA PRO A 37 17.28 15.19 4.31
C PRO A 37 15.93 15.65 3.77
N GLU A 38 15.26 14.81 2.98
CA GLU A 38 13.94 15.06 2.38
C GLU A 38 12.79 14.86 3.37
N GLY A 39 13.06 14.33 4.54
CA GLY A 39 12.07 14.03 5.56
C GLY A 39 12.07 12.58 6.04
N ARG A 40 10.99 12.17 6.65
CA ARG A 40 10.82 10.81 7.17
C ARG A 40 10.43 9.86 6.05
N VAL A 41 11.24 8.84 5.82
CA VAL A 41 11.08 7.86 4.72
C VAL A 41 10.88 6.47 5.30
N LEU A 42 9.93 5.72 4.73
CA LEU A 42 9.76 4.29 5.00
C LEU A 42 10.66 3.51 4.04
N THR A 43 11.65 2.82 4.58
CA THR A 43 12.47 1.88 3.81
C THR A 43 11.92 0.47 3.95
N ALA A 44 11.99 -0.30 2.87
CA ALA A 44 11.56 -1.69 2.80
C ALA A 44 12.66 -2.54 2.16
N HIS A 45 13.06 -3.60 2.84
CA HIS A 45 14.02 -4.56 2.32
C HIS A 45 13.36 -5.94 2.20
N ALA A 46 13.17 -6.39 0.96
CA ALA A 46 12.58 -7.68 0.63
C ALA A 46 13.67 -8.63 0.11
N ASP A 47 13.90 -9.72 0.84
CA ASP A 47 14.79 -10.81 0.47
C ASP A 47 13.97 -12.10 0.44
N GLY A 48 13.49 -12.50 -0.73
CA GLY A 48 12.55 -13.62 -0.90
C GLY A 48 11.33 -13.50 0.04
N SER A 49 10.85 -12.30 0.26
CA SER A 49 9.84 -11.97 1.27
C SER A 49 8.79 -11.02 0.72
N ALA A 50 7.59 -11.06 1.29
CA ALA A 50 6.51 -10.12 0.98
C ALA A 50 5.63 -9.93 2.21
N SER A 51 5.36 -8.70 2.56
CA SER A 51 4.34 -8.33 3.54
C SER A 51 3.76 -6.95 3.21
N MET A 52 2.75 -6.52 3.93
CA MET A 52 2.18 -5.19 3.78
C MET A 52 2.55 -4.34 4.97
N TYR A 53 2.81 -3.06 4.72
CA TYR A 53 2.90 -2.05 5.77
C TYR A 53 1.79 -1.05 5.56
N ARG A 54 0.81 -1.03 6.45
CA ARG A 54 -0.44 -0.29 6.24
C ARG A 54 -0.89 0.50 7.44
N LYS A 55 -1.70 1.52 7.19
CA LYS A 55 -2.51 2.19 8.21
C LYS A 55 -3.95 2.37 7.74
N ARG A 56 -4.87 2.46 8.69
CA ARG A 56 -6.24 2.86 8.41
C ARG A 56 -6.35 4.38 8.44
N VAL A 57 -6.95 4.94 7.39
CA VAL A 57 -7.30 6.36 7.34
C VAL A 57 -8.78 6.47 7.68
N ALA A 58 -9.10 6.89 8.91
CA ALA A 58 -10.48 7.04 9.39
C ALA A 58 -11.08 8.37 8.92
N ARG A 59 -11.17 8.54 7.59
CA ARG A 59 -11.82 9.71 6.96
C ARG A 59 -12.77 9.23 5.88
N PRO A 60 -13.94 9.88 5.72
CA PRO A 60 -14.80 9.64 4.57
C PRO A 60 -14.03 9.86 3.27
N ALA A 61 -14.23 8.97 2.28
CA ALA A 61 -13.48 9.02 1.03
C ALA A 61 -13.71 10.32 0.24
N ASP A 62 -14.90 10.92 0.38
CA ASP A 62 -15.27 12.20 -0.22
C ASP A 62 -14.53 13.42 0.37
N THR A 63 -13.91 13.27 1.53
CA THR A 63 -13.07 14.31 2.16
C THR A 63 -11.60 14.23 1.74
N LEU A 64 -11.19 13.12 1.11
CA LEU A 64 -9.86 12.96 0.55
C LEU A 64 -9.86 13.54 -0.87
N ARG A 65 -9.17 14.67 -1.06
CA ARG A 65 -9.05 15.30 -2.38
C ARG A 65 -7.82 14.81 -3.11
N ASP A 66 -6.66 14.91 -2.45
CA ASP A 66 -5.37 14.63 -3.03
C ASP A 66 -4.56 13.77 -2.07
N VAL A 67 -3.84 12.79 -2.61
CA VAL A 67 -2.84 12.00 -1.91
C VAL A 67 -1.54 12.12 -2.68
N GLU A 68 -0.53 12.67 -2.04
CA GLU A 68 0.80 12.79 -2.61
C GLU A 68 1.74 11.78 -1.94
N PHE A 69 2.51 11.09 -2.75
CA PHE A 69 3.58 10.22 -2.28
C PHE A 69 4.70 10.17 -3.32
N SER A 70 5.90 9.95 -2.84
CA SER A 70 7.06 9.66 -3.68
C SER A 70 7.64 8.31 -3.28
N TRP A 71 8.19 7.61 -4.24
CA TRP A 71 8.81 6.32 -4.01
C TRP A 71 9.99 6.09 -4.94
N MET A 72 10.87 5.19 -4.54
CA MET A 72 12.02 4.76 -5.32
C MET A 72 12.25 3.27 -5.09
N ALA A 73 12.50 2.52 -6.15
CA ALA A 73 12.98 1.15 -6.09
C ALA A 73 14.46 1.12 -6.52
N GLN A 74 15.33 0.58 -5.67
CA GLN A 74 16.76 0.47 -5.96
C GLN A 74 17.07 -0.69 -6.89
N ALA A 75 16.24 -1.74 -6.85
CA ALA A 75 16.35 -2.91 -7.70
C ALA A 75 14.95 -3.37 -8.13
N LEU A 76 14.87 -3.92 -9.31
CA LEU A 76 13.64 -4.50 -9.86
C LEU A 76 13.80 -6.02 -9.94
N PRO A 77 12.74 -6.80 -9.66
CA PRO A 77 12.78 -8.24 -9.85
C PRO A 77 12.95 -8.55 -11.34
N GLU A 78 13.82 -9.51 -11.63
CA GLU A 78 14.03 -9.98 -13.01
C GLU A 78 12.76 -10.68 -13.52
N GLY A 79 12.32 -10.33 -14.73
CA GLY A 79 11.19 -10.98 -15.40
C GLY A 79 9.80 -10.66 -14.81
N GLY A 80 9.69 -9.64 -13.94
CA GLY A 80 8.39 -9.20 -13.43
C GLY A 80 7.53 -8.58 -14.54
N ASP A 81 6.29 -9.05 -14.69
CA ASP A 81 5.26 -8.51 -15.58
C ASP A 81 3.91 -8.53 -14.86
N VAL A 82 3.43 -7.37 -14.44
CA VAL A 82 2.15 -7.25 -13.72
C VAL A 82 0.92 -7.54 -14.58
N SER A 83 1.06 -7.64 -15.89
CA SER A 83 -0.02 -8.05 -16.79
C SER A 83 -0.19 -9.57 -16.84
N ASP A 84 0.79 -10.33 -16.39
CA ASP A 84 0.74 -11.78 -16.31
C ASP A 84 0.65 -12.24 -14.83
N ALA A 85 -0.41 -12.97 -14.51
CA ALA A 85 -0.64 -13.47 -13.15
C ALA A 85 0.44 -14.45 -12.65
N SER A 86 1.18 -15.11 -13.56
CA SER A 86 2.24 -16.06 -13.20
C SER A 86 3.59 -15.40 -12.93
N SER A 87 3.82 -14.21 -13.47
CA SER A 87 5.05 -13.42 -13.33
C SER A 87 4.82 -12.02 -12.73
N GLY A 88 3.68 -11.82 -12.07
CA GLY A 88 3.22 -10.54 -11.54
C GLY A 88 4.01 -9.99 -10.33
N ASP A 89 5.24 -10.43 -10.13
CA ASP A 89 6.12 -9.86 -9.10
C ASP A 89 6.52 -8.42 -9.46
N SER A 90 6.44 -7.55 -8.46
CA SER A 90 6.81 -6.14 -8.58
C SER A 90 7.66 -5.72 -7.39
N ALA A 91 8.59 -4.78 -7.61
CA ALA A 91 9.47 -4.30 -6.56
C ALA A 91 8.68 -3.65 -5.41
N ALA A 92 7.66 -2.87 -5.74
CA ALA A 92 6.84 -2.17 -4.77
C ALA A 92 5.43 -1.91 -5.30
N ARG A 93 4.47 -1.84 -4.39
CA ARG A 93 3.08 -1.43 -4.66
C ARG A 93 2.60 -0.47 -3.59
N VAL A 94 1.92 0.59 -4.00
CA VAL A 94 1.16 1.45 -3.10
C VAL A 94 -0.32 1.20 -3.35
N LEU A 95 -1.03 0.76 -2.33
CA LEU A 95 -2.44 0.37 -2.44
C LEU A 95 -3.32 1.33 -1.64
N PHE A 96 -4.38 1.80 -2.27
CA PHE A 96 -5.47 2.52 -1.65
C PHE A 96 -6.69 1.62 -1.63
N ALA A 97 -7.07 1.18 -0.44
CA ALA A 97 -8.20 0.31 -0.20
C ALA A 97 -9.41 1.14 0.29
N PHE A 98 -10.51 1.05 -0.41
CA PHE A 98 -11.71 1.83 -0.13
C PHE A 98 -12.82 0.92 0.42
N GLY A 99 -13.47 1.38 1.48
CA GLY A 99 -14.72 0.81 1.93
C GLY A 99 -15.86 1.16 0.97
N GLY A 100 -16.98 0.47 1.09
CA GLY A 100 -18.17 0.73 0.28
C GLY A 100 -19.36 -0.12 0.72
N ASP A 101 -20.48 0.06 0.04
CA ASP A 101 -21.69 -0.70 0.32
C ASP A 101 -21.64 -2.07 -0.38
N HIS A 102 -21.30 -3.11 0.39
CA HIS A 102 -21.22 -4.48 -0.10
C HIS A 102 -22.56 -5.04 -0.60
N ALA A 103 -23.69 -4.49 -0.13
CA ALA A 103 -25.01 -4.91 -0.61
C ALA A 103 -25.22 -4.59 -2.10
N ARG A 104 -24.44 -3.68 -2.67
CA ARG A 104 -24.46 -3.33 -4.09
C ARG A 104 -23.67 -4.30 -4.99
N LEU A 105 -22.95 -5.23 -4.39
CA LEU A 105 -22.20 -6.24 -5.13
C LEU A 105 -23.11 -7.37 -5.59
N SER A 106 -22.68 -8.14 -6.60
CA SER A 106 -23.36 -9.36 -7.00
C SER A 106 -23.40 -10.39 -5.85
N ALA A 107 -24.41 -11.24 -5.82
CA ALA A 107 -24.53 -12.29 -4.79
C ALA A 107 -23.26 -13.16 -4.68
N ARG A 108 -22.62 -13.47 -5.80
CA ARG A 108 -21.34 -14.20 -5.83
C ARG A 108 -20.24 -13.42 -5.13
N SER A 109 -20.14 -12.13 -5.40
CA SER A 109 -19.13 -11.27 -4.76
C SER A 109 -19.40 -11.15 -3.27
N GLN A 110 -20.65 -10.96 -2.85
CA GLN A 110 -21.02 -10.91 -1.44
C GLN A 110 -20.60 -12.19 -0.69
N MET A 111 -20.88 -13.35 -1.27
CA MET A 111 -20.47 -14.65 -0.70
C MET A 111 -18.94 -14.75 -0.56
N MET A 112 -18.18 -14.27 -1.56
CA MET A 112 -16.70 -14.28 -1.50
C MET A 112 -16.19 -13.32 -0.42
N PHE A 113 -16.82 -12.16 -0.24
CA PHE A 113 -16.50 -11.23 0.82
C PHE A 113 -16.76 -11.81 2.22
N ASP A 114 -17.91 -12.45 2.41
CA ASP A 114 -18.27 -13.08 3.68
C ASP A 114 -17.30 -14.24 4.02
N LEU A 115 -16.91 -15.03 3.02
CA LEU A 115 -15.90 -16.06 3.18
C LEU A 115 -14.55 -15.47 3.57
N ALA A 116 -14.08 -14.45 2.87
CA ALA A 116 -12.82 -13.79 3.16
C ALA A 116 -12.82 -13.19 4.56
N ARG A 117 -13.91 -12.50 4.96
CA ARG A 117 -14.08 -11.96 6.32
C ARG A 117 -14.04 -13.07 7.38
N THR A 118 -14.67 -14.21 7.10
CA THR A 118 -14.67 -15.35 8.04
C THR A 118 -13.27 -15.95 8.21
N LEU A 119 -12.50 -16.04 7.13
CA LEU A 119 -11.16 -16.63 7.14
C LEU A 119 -10.08 -15.69 7.70
N THR A 120 -10.21 -14.41 7.46
CA THR A 120 -9.16 -13.42 7.82
C THR A 120 -9.51 -12.60 9.06
N GLY A 121 -10.77 -12.57 9.47
CA GLY A 121 -11.29 -11.67 10.51
C GLY A 121 -11.41 -10.21 10.05
N GLU A 122 -11.09 -9.91 8.81
CA GLU A 122 -11.12 -8.57 8.25
C GLU A 122 -12.07 -8.48 7.06
N GLU A 123 -12.74 -7.35 6.95
CA GLU A 123 -13.59 -7.06 5.80
C GLU A 123 -12.73 -6.66 4.59
N PRO A 124 -12.84 -7.36 3.46
CA PRO A 124 -12.11 -6.99 2.25
C PRO A 124 -12.51 -5.61 1.76
N PRO A 125 -11.63 -4.88 1.07
CA PRO A 125 -11.97 -3.59 0.50
C PRO A 125 -13.01 -3.72 -0.62
N PHE A 126 -13.95 -2.77 -0.66
CA PHE A 126 -14.95 -2.68 -1.75
C PHE A 126 -14.28 -2.40 -3.10
N ALA A 127 -13.27 -1.52 -3.11
CA ALA A 127 -12.46 -1.21 -4.28
C ALA A 127 -11.01 -0.98 -3.87
N THR A 128 -10.09 -1.24 -4.78
CA THR A 128 -8.66 -0.99 -4.57
C THR A 128 -8.08 -0.31 -5.80
N LEU A 129 -7.33 0.76 -5.56
CA LEU A 129 -6.45 1.37 -6.53
C LEU A 129 -5.01 1.00 -6.15
N ALA A 130 -4.25 0.46 -7.09
CA ALA A 130 -2.86 0.10 -6.88
C ALA A 130 -1.96 0.86 -7.85
N TYR A 131 -0.94 1.50 -7.32
CA TYR A 131 0.22 1.93 -8.09
C TYR A 131 1.27 0.84 -7.99
N VAL A 132 1.78 0.40 -9.11
CA VAL A 132 2.72 -0.72 -9.18
C VAL A 132 3.99 -0.26 -9.84
N TRP A 133 5.13 -0.55 -9.20
CA TRP A 133 6.44 -0.37 -9.82
C TRP A 133 6.72 -1.58 -10.69
N ASP A 134 6.54 -1.43 -11.98
CA ASP A 134 6.70 -2.50 -12.96
C ASP A 134 7.97 -2.34 -13.78
N THR A 135 8.47 -3.45 -14.31
CA THR A 135 9.71 -3.51 -15.11
C THR A 135 9.46 -3.27 -16.58
N SER A 136 8.31 -3.69 -17.09
CA SER A 136 8.01 -3.76 -18.53
C SER A 136 6.92 -2.80 -19.00
N ALA A 137 5.94 -2.50 -18.14
CA ALA A 137 4.82 -1.65 -18.53
C ALA A 137 5.21 -0.17 -18.61
N PRO A 138 4.75 0.56 -19.65
CA PRO A 138 4.97 2.00 -19.72
C PRO A 138 4.26 2.73 -18.57
N VAL A 139 4.89 3.81 -18.09
CA VAL A 139 4.33 4.66 -17.03
C VAL A 139 2.96 5.19 -17.44
N GLY A 140 2.01 5.15 -16.51
CA GLY A 140 0.64 5.61 -16.71
C GLY A 140 -0.29 4.59 -17.37
N ARG A 141 0.18 3.39 -17.70
CA ARG A 141 -0.69 2.31 -18.17
C ARG A 141 -1.65 1.89 -17.06
N VAL A 142 -2.93 1.87 -17.38
CA VAL A 142 -3.98 1.36 -16.47
C VAL A 142 -4.31 -0.08 -16.85
N ILE A 143 -4.22 -0.97 -15.85
CA ILE A 143 -4.58 -2.38 -15.98
C ILE A 143 -5.77 -2.64 -15.04
N THR A 144 -6.86 -3.15 -15.60
CA THR A 144 -8.00 -3.57 -14.80
C THR A 144 -7.82 -5.04 -14.45
N HIS A 145 -7.62 -5.34 -13.16
CA HIS A 145 -7.60 -6.71 -12.70
C HIS A 145 -9.02 -7.27 -12.62
N PRO A 146 -9.30 -8.43 -13.25
CA PRO A 146 -10.56 -9.12 -13.05
C PRO A 146 -10.66 -9.57 -11.58
N ARG A 147 -11.85 -9.39 -11.01
CA ARG A 147 -12.20 -9.88 -9.66
C ARG A 147 -12.52 -11.37 -9.66
#